data_1eab41b78c2732982619abf142677c2e
#
_entry.id   1eab41b78c2732982619abf142677c2e
#
_cell.length_a   1.000
_cell.length_b   1.000
_cell.length_c   1.000
_cell.angle_alpha   90.00
_cell.angle_beta   90.00
_cell.angle_gamma   90.00
#
_symmetry.space_group_name_H-M   'P 1'
#
loop_
_entity.id
_entity.type
_entity.pdbx_description
1 polymer ?
#
loop_
_entity_poly.entity_id
_entity_poly.type
_entity_poly.pdbx_seq_one_letter_code
_entity_poly.pdbx_strand_id
1 'polypeptide(L)'
;LLNIWYAHKMAADEDSESFDMDSVKFQSNVPDEVYIERIKKMNSFITLPYNEIVKNYIILYSEKMPTKMSHMLGLCQYYMPIFEETFNKYDLPEELKAMAVIESAMNPLAVSRAGAKGMWQFMYSTAKMYGLHIDSFVDERLDPVKSAEAAAQYLQDSYEIFGDWNLAIASYNCGAGNVNKAIRRSGGKT
;
A
#
# COMPACT_ATOMS: atom_id res chain seq x y z
N LEU A 1 10.59 6.73 4.35
CA LEU A 1 9.83 6.08 5.45
C LEU A 1 9.19 4.77 4.97
N LEU A 2 8.53 4.73 3.81
CA LEU A 2 8.01 3.49 3.19
C LEU A 2 9.12 2.46 2.95
N ASN A 3 10.27 2.89 2.45
CA ASN A 3 11.40 2.03 2.11
C ASN A 3 12.00 1.34 3.34
N ILE A 4 12.14 2.05 4.46
CA ILE A 4 12.66 1.50 5.72
C ILE A 4 11.67 0.49 6.32
N TRP A 5 10.38 0.78 6.22
CA TRP A 5 9.32 -0.08 6.73
C TRP A 5 9.21 -1.39 5.93
N TYR A 6 9.34 -1.32 4.58
CA TYR A 6 9.36 -2.50 3.71
C TYR A 6 10.57 -3.38 3.93
N ALA A 7 11.76 -2.78 4.02
CA ALA A 7 12.98 -3.49 4.31
C ALA A 7 12.87 -4.25 5.65
N HIS A 8 12.34 -3.60 6.69
CA HIS A 8 12.16 -4.24 8.00
C HIS A 8 11.05 -5.30 8.02
N LYS A 9 9.98 -5.16 7.24
CA LYS A 9 8.87 -6.12 7.23
C LYS A 9 9.19 -7.37 6.43
N MET A 10 9.96 -7.23 5.36
CA MET A 10 10.47 -8.34 4.56
C MET A 10 11.68 -9.02 5.19
N ALA A 11 12.40 -8.33 6.09
CA ALA A 11 13.56 -8.83 6.83
C ALA A 11 13.20 -9.64 8.09
N ALA A 12 11.94 -9.79 8.44
CA ALA A 12 11.52 -10.61 9.57
C ALA A 12 11.68 -12.14 9.35
N ASP A 13 11.98 -12.57 8.13
CA ASP A 13 12.50 -13.91 7.85
C ASP A 13 14.03 -13.85 7.95
N GLU A 14 14.64 -14.68 8.77
CA GLU A 14 16.04 -14.71 9.23
C GLU A 14 17.14 -14.69 8.13
N ASP A 15 16.78 -14.66 6.83
CA ASP A 15 17.71 -14.67 5.69
C ASP A 15 17.55 -13.49 4.71
N SER A 16 16.83 -12.42 5.06
CA SER A 16 16.65 -11.30 4.12
C SER A 16 17.62 -10.17 4.43
N GLU A 17 18.56 -9.91 3.51
CA GLU A 17 19.32 -8.67 3.48
C GLU A 17 18.36 -7.47 3.44
N SER A 18 18.53 -6.52 4.37
CA SER A 18 17.77 -5.27 4.35
C SER A 18 18.32 -4.39 3.22
N PHE A 19 17.56 -4.25 2.13
CA PHE A 19 17.94 -3.37 1.03
C PHE A 19 17.51 -1.93 1.35
N ASP A 20 18.49 -1.00 1.37
CA ASP A 20 18.19 0.43 1.29
C ASP A 20 17.81 0.77 -0.16
N MET A 21 16.51 0.84 -0.43
CA MET A 21 15.97 1.03 -1.78
C MET A 21 16.36 2.38 -2.41
N ASP A 22 16.81 3.35 -1.62
CA ASP A 22 17.28 4.65 -2.12
C ASP A 22 18.71 4.56 -2.65
N SER A 23 19.51 3.60 -2.13
CA SER A 23 20.91 3.41 -2.51
C SER A 23 21.14 2.23 -3.46
N VAL A 24 20.22 1.27 -3.53
CA VAL A 24 20.37 0.08 -4.37
C VAL A 24 19.87 0.34 -5.79
N LYS A 25 20.68 -0.03 -6.77
CA LYS A 25 20.28 -0.08 -8.19
C LYS A 25 20.31 -1.53 -8.64
N PHE A 26 19.12 -2.10 -8.85
CA PHE A 26 19.00 -3.41 -9.45
C PHE A 26 19.22 -3.35 -10.96
N GLN A 27 19.93 -4.34 -11.49
CA GLN A 27 20.06 -4.53 -12.94
C GLN A 27 19.09 -5.61 -13.40
N SER A 28 18.45 -5.36 -14.52
CA SER A 28 17.59 -6.31 -15.24
C SER A 28 18.02 -6.39 -16.69
N ASN A 29 17.81 -7.55 -17.31
CA ASN A 29 17.99 -7.73 -18.74
C ASN A 29 16.81 -7.21 -19.55
N VAL A 30 15.75 -6.76 -18.92
CA VAL A 30 14.56 -6.20 -19.56
C VAL A 30 14.78 -4.70 -19.81
N PRO A 31 14.65 -4.22 -21.07
CA PRO A 31 14.75 -2.80 -21.40
C PRO A 31 13.67 -1.97 -20.71
N ASP A 32 13.99 -0.71 -20.40
CA ASP A 32 13.09 0.24 -19.72
C ASP A 32 11.79 0.48 -20.52
N GLU A 33 11.89 0.47 -21.84
CA GLU A 33 10.75 0.65 -22.75
C GLU A 33 9.67 -0.40 -22.52
N VAL A 34 10.06 -1.64 -22.18
CA VAL A 34 9.12 -2.74 -21.88
C VAL A 34 8.33 -2.45 -20.60
N TYR A 35 8.99 -1.96 -19.56
CA TYR A 35 8.30 -1.57 -18.32
C TYR A 35 7.35 -0.40 -18.54
N ILE A 36 7.82 0.64 -19.25
CA ILE A 36 7.02 1.82 -19.59
C ILE A 36 5.78 1.41 -20.41
N GLU A 37 5.94 0.53 -21.40
CA GLU A 37 4.84 0.05 -22.23
C GLU A 37 3.82 -0.73 -21.40
N ARG A 38 4.29 -1.60 -20.49
CA ARG A 38 3.41 -2.37 -19.59
C ARG A 38 2.62 -1.48 -18.65
N ILE A 39 3.28 -0.48 -18.04
CA ILE A 39 2.60 0.51 -17.18
C ILE A 39 1.54 1.27 -17.97
N LYS A 40 1.85 1.73 -19.19
CA LYS A 40 0.87 2.41 -20.05
C LYS A 40 -0.32 1.52 -20.42
N LYS A 41 -0.09 0.22 -20.66
CA LYS A 41 -1.15 -0.75 -20.97
C LYS A 41 -2.09 -1.04 -19.79
N MET A 42 -1.68 -0.74 -18.55
CA MET A 42 -2.57 -0.89 -17.39
C MET A 42 -3.76 0.07 -17.43
N ASN A 43 -3.66 1.15 -18.22
CA ASN A 43 -4.71 2.15 -18.38
C ASN A 43 -5.28 2.63 -17.03
N SER A 44 -4.39 2.84 -16.08
CA SER A 44 -4.72 3.19 -14.70
C SER A 44 -5.38 4.56 -14.60
N PHE A 45 -6.41 4.68 -13.76
CA PHE A 45 -7.04 5.95 -13.44
C PHE A 45 -6.07 6.88 -12.67
N ILE A 46 -5.25 6.31 -11.80
CA ILE A 46 -4.20 7.04 -11.07
C ILE A 46 -2.94 7.09 -11.93
N THR A 47 -2.33 8.26 -12.05
CA THR A 47 -1.07 8.41 -12.79
C THR A 47 0.03 7.58 -12.16
N LEU A 48 0.59 6.62 -12.92
CA LEU A 48 1.69 5.76 -12.50
C LEU A 48 2.99 6.24 -13.16
N PRO A 49 3.83 7.02 -12.45
CA PRO A 49 5.10 7.49 -13.00
C PRO A 49 6.10 6.34 -13.10
N TYR A 50 6.92 6.35 -14.17
CA TYR A 50 8.09 5.47 -14.27
C TYR A 50 9.36 6.27 -13.96
N ASN A 51 10.13 5.78 -13.01
CA ASN A 51 11.44 6.33 -12.63
C ASN A 51 12.33 5.21 -12.06
N GLU A 52 13.58 5.52 -11.71
CA GLU A 52 14.53 4.55 -11.16
C GLU A 52 14.02 3.84 -9.90
N ILE A 53 13.29 4.52 -9.04
CA ILE A 53 12.72 3.93 -7.82
C ILE A 53 11.66 2.88 -8.19
N VAL A 54 10.74 3.24 -9.07
CA VAL A 54 9.69 2.32 -9.56
C VAL A 54 10.32 1.11 -10.27
N LYS A 55 11.33 1.34 -11.12
CA LYS A 55 12.11 0.28 -11.78
C LYS A 55 12.70 -0.69 -10.76
N ASN A 56 13.37 -0.18 -9.73
CA ASN A 56 13.96 -1.00 -8.69
C ASN A 56 12.91 -1.88 -7.97
N TYR A 57 11.75 -1.33 -7.66
CA TYR A 57 10.65 -2.12 -7.08
C TYR A 57 10.12 -3.19 -8.04
N ILE A 58 9.95 -2.87 -9.32
CA ILE A 58 9.54 -3.86 -10.32
C ILE A 58 10.53 -5.01 -10.35
N ILE A 59 11.84 -4.73 -10.47
CA ILE A 59 12.88 -5.76 -10.50
C ILE A 59 12.91 -6.56 -9.20
N LEU A 60 12.81 -5.88 -8.04
CA LEU A 60 12.79 -6.54 -6.74
C LEU A 60 11.69 -7.60 -6.68
N TYR A 61 10.46 -7.21 -6.99
CA TYR A 61 9.32 -8.13 -6.89
C TYR A 61 9.30 -9.18 -7.99
N SER A 62 9.62 -8.82 -9.25
CA SER A 62 9.51 -9.75 -10.37
C SER A 62 10.70 -10.71 -10.50
N GLU A 63 11.90 -10.29 -10.09
CA GLU A 63 13.13 -11.07 -10.36
C GLU A 63 13.86 -11.52 -9.10
N LYS A 64 13.83 -10.71 -8.01
CA LYS A 64 14.62 -11.02 -6.80
C LYS A 64 13.83 -11.76 -5.72
N MET A 65 12.51 -11.64 -5.72
CA MET A 65 11.64 -12.25 -4.71
C MET A 65 10.52 -13.13 -5.30
N PRO A 66 10.83 -14.06 -6.22
CA PRO A 66 9.80 -14.80 -6.96
C PRO A 66 8.91 -15.67 -6.04
N THR A 67 9.48 -16.30 -5.02
CA THR A 67 8.72 -17.14 -4.06
C THR A 67 7.75 -16.30 -3.24
N LYS A 68 8.19 -15.16 -2.71
CA LYS A 68 7.34 -14.25 -1.94
C LYS A 68 6.25 -13.65 -2.84
N MET A 69 6.60 -13.28 -4.08
CA MET A 69 5.63 -12.79 -5.06
C MET A 69 4.59 -13.86 -5.42
N SER A 70 4.99 -15.09 -5.64
CA SER A 70 4.05 -16.19 -5.92
C SER A 70 3.06 -16.41 -4.78
N HIS A 71 3.53 -16.40 -3.53
CA HIS A 71 2.66 -16.50 -2.35
C HIS A 71 1.69 -15.30 -2.26
N MET A 72 2.19 -14.10 -2.44
CA MET A 72 1.38 -12.88 -2.40
C MET A 72 0.33 -12.86 -3.52
N LEU A 73 0.67 -13.29 -4.74
CA LEU A 73 -0.29 -13.43 -5.84
C LEU A 73 -1.39 -14.45 -5.54
N GLY A 74 -1.06 -15.55 -4.85
CA GLY A 74 -2.05 -16.50 -4.37
C GLY A 74 -3.04 -15.88 -3.38
N LEU A 75 -2.55 -15.07 -2.43
CA LEU A 75 -3.41 -14.32 -1.51
C LEU A 75 -4.25 -13.25 -2.25
N CYS A 76 -3.67 -12.58 -3.25
CA CYS A 76 -4.40 -11.64 -4.09
C CYS A 76 -5.58 -12.30 -4.80
N GLN A 77 -5.42 -13.50 -5.35
CA GLN A 77 -6.53 -14.23 -6.00
C GLN A 77 -7.70 -14.46 -5.05
N TYR A 78 -7.44 -14.63 -3.75
CA TYR A 78 -8.47 -14.86 -2.75
C TYR A 78 -9.12 -13.57 -2.23
N TYR A 79 -8.31 -12.54 -1.92
CA TYR A 79 -8.79 -11.34 -1.24
C TYR A 79 -9.16 -10.18 -2.16
N MET A 80 -8.56 -10.07 -3.36
CA MET A 80 -8.86 -8.95 -4.27
C MET A 80 -10.33 -8.85 -4.67
N PRO A 81 -11.09 -9.95 -4.91
CA PRO A 81 -12.52 -9.85 -5.18
C PRO A 81 -13.33 -9.17 -4.07
N ILE A 82 -12.95 -9.39 -2.81
CA ILE A 82 -13.60 -8.73 -1.64
C ILE A 82 -13.33 -7.22 -1.69
N PHE A 83 -12.10 -6.84 -2.00
CA PHE A 83 -11.72 -5.42 -2.08
C PHE A 83 -12.35 -4.74 -3.29
N GLU A 84 -12.47 -5.44 -4.43
CA GLU A 84 -13.17 -4.95 -5.63
C GLU A 84 -14.61 -4.60 -5.32
N GLU A 85 -15.35 -5.51 -4.70
CA GLU A 85 -16.73 -5.26 -4.30
C GLU A 85 -16.84 -4.04 -3.37
N THR A 86 -15.95 -3.97 -2.36
CA THR A 86 -15.95 -2.88 -1.40
C THR A 86 -15.60 -1.54 -2.06
N PHE A 87 -14.54 -1.48 -2.87
CA PHE A 87 -14.07 -0.25 -3.49
C PHE A 87 -15.04 0.27 -4.55
N ASN A 88 -15.69 -0.63 -5.30
CA ASN A 88 -16.76 -0.27 -6.23
C ASN A 88 -17.96 0.35 -5.52
N LYS A 89 -18.32 -0.15 -4.33
CA LYS A 89 -19.40 0.42 -3.50
C LYS A 89 -19.14 1.87 -3.10
N TYR A 90 -17.87 2.25 -2.93
CA TYR A 90 -17.43 3.60 -2.57
C TYR A 90 -16.97 4.43 -3.78
N ASP A 91 -17.13 3.93 -5.01
CA ASP A 91 -16.70 4.58 -6.27
C ASP A 91 -15.22 4.98 -6.25
N LEU A 92 -14.36 4.10 -5.73
CA LEU A 92 -12.93 4.31 -5.60
C LEU A 92 -12.15 3.70 -6.77
N PRO A 93 -11.03 4.32 -7.20
CA PRO A 93 -10.12 3.72 -8.17
C PRO A 93 -9.65 2.34 -7.73
N GLU A 94 -9.74 1.38 -8.66
CA GLU A 94 -9.38 -0.01 -8.36
C GLU A 94 -7.92 -0.21 -7.97
N GLU A 95 -7.02 0.67 -8.43
CA GLU A 95 -5.59 0.63 -8.12
C GLU A 95 -5.32 0.73 -6.60
N LEU A 96 -6.19 1.41 -5.88
CA LEU A 96 -6.05 1.59 -4.43
C LEU A 96 -6.10 0.27 -3.65
N LYS A 97 -6.70 -0.80 -4.22
CA LYS A 97 -6.67 -2.16 -3.62
C LYS A 97 -5.24 -2.65 -3.41
N ALA A 98 -4.30 -2.25 -4.27
CA ALA A 98 -2.91 -2.63 -4.16
C ALA A 98 -2.23 -2.12 -2.87
N MET A 99 -2.84 -1.17 -2.17
CA MET A 99 -2.32 -0.70 -0.87
C MET A 99 -2.26 -1.82 0.16
N ALA A 100 -3.21 -2.78 0.16
CA ALA A 100 -3.15 -3.92 1.07
C ALA A 100 -1.93 -4.83 0.81
N VAL A 101 -1.47 -4.90 -0.45
CA VAL A 101 -0.20 -5.57 -0.81
C VAL A 101 0.96 -4.83 -0.16
N ILE A 102 0.96 -3.51 -0.27
CA ILE A 102 2.01 -2.64 0.28
C ILE A 102 1.99 -2.69 1.81
N GLU A 103 0.84 -2.64 2.44
CA GLU A 103 0.69 -2.56 3.90
C GLU A 103 1.06 -3.85 4.63
N SER A 104 0.75 -5.01 4.05
CA SER A 104 0.89 -6.29 4.76
C SER A 104 1.33 -7.47 3.91
N ALA A 105 1.63 -7.29 2.62
CA ALA A 105 1.75 -8.37 1.66
C ALA A 105 0.50 -9.28 1.65
N MET A 106 -0.69 -8.69 1.81
CA MET A 106 -1.99 -9.38 1.90
C MET A 106 -2.15 -10.30 3.12
N ASN A 107 -1.39 -10.10 4.19
CA ASN A 107 -1.47 -10.93 5.39
C ASN A 107 -2.56 -10.39 6.34
N PRO A 108 -3.68 -11.12 6.56
CA PRO A 108 -4.77 -10.66 7.44
C PRO A 108 -4.37 -10.61 8.91
N LEU A 109 -3.34 -11.34 9.31
CA LEU A 109 -2.87 -11.42 10.70
C LEU A 109 -1.62 -10.56 10.95
N ALA A 110 -1.25 -9.70 10.01
CA ALA A 110 -0.07 -8.87 10.15
C ALA A 110 -0.16 -7.93 11.35
N VAL A 111 0.92 -7.85 12.12
CA VAL A 111 1.07 -6.93 13.25
C VAL A 111 2.40 -6.20 13.12
N SER A 112 2.36 -4.87 13.03
CA SER A 112 3.58 -4.08 12.98
C SER A 112 4.17 -3.84 14.38
N ARG A 113 5.45 -3.45 14.43
CA ARG A 113 6.10 -3.05 15.69
C ARG A 113 5.39 -1.88 16.38
N ALA A 114 4.73 -1.01 15.63
CA ALA A 114 3.97 0.13 16.14
C ALA A 114 2.54 -0.23 16.58
N GLY A 115 2.11 -1.50 16.42
CA GLY A 115 0.79 -1.99 16.80
C GLY A 115 -0.30 -1.78 15.73
N ALA A 116 0.07 -1.44 14.49
CA ALA A 116 -0.86 -1.52 13.37
C ALA A 116 -1.19 -2.99 13.06
N LYS A 117 -2.44 -3.29 12.69
CA LYS A 117 -2.89 -4.66 12.46
C LYS A 117 -3.69 -4.84 11.18
N GLY A 118 -3.67 -6.09 10.70
CA GLY A 118 -4.46 -6.58 9.57
C GLY A 118 -3.88 -6.21 8.21
N MET A 119 -4.61 -6.56 7.14
CA MET A 119 -4.18 -6.30 5.77
C MET A 119 -3.94 -4.82 5.47
N TRP A 120 -4.75 -3.96 6.06
CA TRP A 120 -4.75 -2.52 5.88
C TRP A 120 -3.93 -1.76 6.91
N GLN A 121 -3.28 -2.47 7.84
CA GLN A 121 -2.39 -1.93 8.87
C GLN A 121 -2.97 -0.74 9.66
N PHE A 122 -4.23 -0.86 10.08
CA PHE A 122 -4.84 0.18 10.89
C PHE A 122 -4.20 0.29 12.27
N MET A 123 -3.84 1.52 12.63
CA MET A 123 -3.56 1.87 14.02
C MET A 123 -4.85 1.86 14.85
N TYR A 124 -4.76 1.58 16.14
CA TYR A 124 -5.91 1.45 17.03
C TYR A 124 -6.86 2.68 16.96
N SER A 125 -6.31 3.88 17.07
CA SER A 125 -7.10 5.13 17.06
C SER A 125 -7.82 5.34 15.72
N THR A 126 -7.13 5.10 14.61
CA THR A 126 -7.71 5.23 13.27
C THR A 126 -8.80 4.19 13.04
N ALA A 127 -8.57 2.94 13.45
CA ALA A 127 -9.56 1.88 13.37
C ALA A 127 -10.87 2.24 14.11
N LYS A 128 -10.74 2.78 15.32
CA LYS A 128 -11.91 3.24 16.10
C LYS A 128 -12.62 4.43 15.44
N MET A 129 -11.88 5.32 14.79
CA MET A 129 -12.46 6.48 14.07
C MET A 129 -13.33 6.01 12.89
N TYR A 130 -12.92 4.94 12.20
CA TYR A 130 -13.65 4.34 11.08
C TYR A 130 -14.55 3.17 11.50
N GLY A 131 -14.97 3.13 12.76
CA GLY A 131 -16.03 2.26 13.27
C GLY A 131 -15.65 0.80 13.49
N LEU A 132 -14.35 0.44 13.38
CA LEU A 132 -13.92 -0.94 13.65
C LEU A 132 -14.07 -1.27 15.15
N HIS A 133 -14.74 -2.39 15.41
CA HIS A 133 -14.90 -2.90 16.77
C HIS A 133 -13.60 -3.56 17.24
N ILE A 134 -13.13 -3.17 18.42
CA ILE A 134 -11.93 -3.72 19.03
C ILE A 134 -12.18 -3.86 20.53
N ASP A 135 -12.13 -5.08 21.03
CA ASP A 135 -12.17 -5.42 22.44
C ASP A 135 -11.20 -6.57 22.76
N SER A 136 -11.37 -7.23 23.92
CA SER A 136 -10.51 -8.34 24.36
C SER A 136 -10.75 -9.64 23.58
N PHE A 137 -11.86 -9.77 22.84
CA PHE A 137 -12.25 -10.98 22.13
C PHE A 137 -12.21 -10.81 20.61
N VAL A 138 -12.47 -9.59 20.11
CA VAL A 138 -12.60 -9.27 18.70
C VAL A 138 -11.73 -8.08 18.34
N ASP A 139 -11.03 -8.18 17.21
CA ASP A 139 -10.29 -7.09 16.60
C ASP A 139 -10.59 -7.05 15.10
N GLU A 140 -11.56 -6.21 14.70
CA GLU A 140 -12.03 -6.12 13.31
C GLU A 140 -10.99 -5.55 12.34
N ARG A 141 -9.83 -5.08 12.82
CA ARG A 141 -8.69 -4.78 11.96
C ARG A 141 -8.16 -6.01 11.23
N LEU A 142 -8.41 -7.20 11.82
CA LEU A 142 -8.02 -8.50 11.25
C LEU A 142 -9.08 -9.10 10.32
N ASP A 143 -10.28 -8.52 10.28
CA ASP A 143 -11.36 -8.90 9.38
C ASP A 143 -11.14 -8.28 8.00
N PRO A 144 -10.99 -9.08 6.92
CA PRO A 144 -10.71 -8.56 5.59
C PRO A 144 -11.80 -7.64 5.03
N VAL A 145 -13.07 -7.94 5.31
CA VAL A 145 -14.20 -7.16 4.80
C VAL A 145 -14.34 -5.86 5.57
N LYS A 146 -14.38 -5.93 6.90
CA LYS A 146 -14.53 -4.77 7.78
C LYS A 146 -13.38 -3.78 7.61
N SER A 147 -12.14 -4.29 7.58
CA SER A 147 -10.98 -3.43 7.41
C SER A 147 -10.89 -2.83 6.00
N ALA A 148 -11.38 -3.52 4.95
CA ALA A 148 -11.48 -2.94 3.62
C ALA A 148 -12.51 -1.81 3.55
N GLU A 149 -13.68 -1.97 4.20
CA GLU A 149 -14.68 -0.89 4.30
C GLU A 149 -14.11 0.34 5.01
N ALA A 150 -13.40 0.15 6.12
CA ALA A 150 -12.74 1.24 6.84
C ALA A 150 -11.65 1.93 6.00
N ALA A 151 -10.88 1.15 5.23
CA ALA A 151 -9.86 1.68 4.33
C ALA A 151 -10.47 2.49 3.17
N ALA A 152 -11.58 2.01 2.60
CA ALA A 152 -12.30 2.71 1.55
C ALA A 152 -12.82 4.07 2.06
N GLN A 153 -13.44 4.10 3.23
CA GLN A 153 -13.89 5.36 3.86
C GLN A 153 -12.74 6.33 4.13
N TYR A 154 -11.63 5.83 4.69
CA TYR A 154 -10.45 6.66 4.93
C TYR A 154 -9.92 7.30 3.65
N LEU A 155 -9.83 6.52 2.57
CA LEU A 155 -9.32 7.00 1.28
C LEU A 155 -10.28 7.99 0.63
N GLN A 156 -11.59 7.77 0.75
CA GLN A 156 -12.62 8.70 0.27
C GLN A 156 -12.52 10.04 1.02
N ASP A 157 -12.51 10.03 2.36
CA ASP A 157 -12.35 11.24 3.19
C ASP A 157 -11.06 11.99 2.85
N SER A 158 -9.98 11.25 2.63
CA SER A 158 -8.69 11.84 2.25
C SER A 158 -8.75 12.49 0.87
N TYR A 159 -9.43 11.88 -0.09
CA TYR A 159 -9.63 12.46 -1.40
C TYR A 159 -10.53 13.72 -1.35
N GLU A 160 -11.56 13.72 -0.51
CA GLU A 160 -12.39 14.91 -0.28
C GLU A 160 -11.57 16.09 0.26
N ILE A 161 -10.56 15.81 1.09
CA ILE A 161 -9.67 16.84 1.65
C ILE A 161 -8.68 17.38 0.61
N PHE A 162 -8.08 16.48 -0.18
CA PHE A 162 -6.92 16.83 -1.01
C PHE A 162 -7.25 16.98 -2.50
N GLY A 163 -8.33 16.39 -3.01
CA GLY A 163 -8.68 16.37 -4.42
C GLY A 163 -7.69 15.62 -5.32
N ASP A 164 -6.77 14.85 -4.72
CA ASP A 164 -5.69 14.15 -5.41
C ASP A 164 -5.44 12.79 -4.76
N TRP A 165 -5.42 11.71 -5.56
CA TRP A 165 -5.24 10.35 -5.06
C TRP A 165 -3.85 10.08 -4.53
N ASN A 166 -2.80 10.70 -5.10
CA ASN A 166 -1.44 10.53 -4.57
C ASN A 166 -1.31 11.15 -3.18
N LEU A 167 -1.97 12.28 -2.95
CA LEU A 167 -2.03 12.90 -1.62
C LEU A 167 -2.90 12.10 -0.65
N ALA A 168 -3.99 11.49 -1.12
CA ALA A 168 -4.81 10.58 -0.31
C ALA A 168 -4.00 9.34 0.13
N ILE A 169 -3.26 8.71 -0.79
CA ILE A 169 -2.34 7.60 -0.49
C ILE A 169 -1.24 8.05 0.48
N ALA A 170 -0.65 9.22 0.27
CA ALA A 170 0.35 9.78 1.18
C ALA A 170 -0.23 9.99 2.59
N SER A 171 -1.48 10.46 2.67
CA SER A 171 -2.15 10.68 3.96
C SER A 171 -2.42 9.38 4.72
N TYR A 172 -2.70 8.29 4.00
CA TYR A 172 -2.85 6.97 4.62
C TYR A 172 -1.57 6.55 5.35
N ASN A 173 -0.41 6.84 4.78
CA ASN A 173 0.88 6.48 5.35
C ASN A 173 1.34 7.38 6.50
N CYS A 174 1.18 8.69 6.36
CA CYS A 174 1.75 9.65 7.31
C CYS A 174 0.72 10.52 8.05
N GLY A 175 -0.57 10.36 7.72
CA GLY A 175 -1.66 11.16 8.23
C GLY A 175 -1.85 12.50 7.51
N ALA A 176 -3.11 12.91 7.36
CA ALA A 176 -3.49 14.15 6.67
C ALA A 176 -2.79 15.41 7.21
N GLY A 177 -2.53 15.47 8.52
CA GLY A 177 -1.82 16.59 9.14
C GLY A 177 -0.39 16.78 8.61
N ASN A 178 0.33 15.69 8.34
CA ASN A 178 1.68 15.76 7.78
C ASN A 178 1.67 16.10 6.29
N VAL A 179 0.71 15.58 5.52
CA VAL A 179 0.50 15.97 4.12
C VAL A 179 0.23 17.48 4.05
N ASN A 180 -0.67 18.02 4.85
CA ASN A 180 -0.96 19.46 4.91
C ASN A 180 0.26 20.31 5.28
N LYS A 181 1.14 19.80 6.18
CA LYS A 181 2.42 20.48 6.49
C LYS A 181 3.36 20.49 5.28
N ALA A 182 3.44 19.38 4.55
CA ALA A 182 4.27 19.26 3.36
C ALA A 182 3.78 20.22 2.26
N ILE A 183 2.48 20.25 1.96
CA ILE A 183 1.88 21.18 1.00
C ILE A 183 2.21 22.64 1.35
N ARG A 184 2.06 23.03 2.62
CA ARG A 184 2.40 24.39 3.06
C ARG A 184 3.88 24.70 2.90
N ARG A 185 4.77 23.76 3.18
CA ARG A 185 6.23 23.95 3.04
C ARG A 185 6.68 24.03 1.57
N SER A 186 6.01 23.33 0.66
CA SER A 186 6.28 23.39 -0.78
C SER A 186 5.71 24.64 -1.46
N GLY A 187 5.01 25.51 -0.74
CA GLY A 187 4.33 26.70 -1.29
C GLY A 187 3.08 26.34 -2.11
N GLY A 188 2.40 25.24 -1.75
CA GLY A 188 1.21 24.77 -2.46
C GLY A 188 1.52 24.01 -3.77
N LYS A 189 2.77 23.62 -3.97
CA LYS A 189 3.16 22.73 -5.08
C LYS A 189 3.03 21.27 -4.62
N THR A 190 2.22 20.54 -5.33
CA THR A 190 2.05 19.07 -5.19
C THR A 190 2.96 18.36 -6.15
#